data_f23a24682ae7e3a5dc7ecb3ecfdf4c76
#
_entry.id   f23a24682ae7e3a5dc7ecb3ecfdf4c76
#
_cell.length_a   1.000
_cell.length_b   1.000
_cell.length_c   1.000
_cell.angle_alpha   90.00
_cell.angle_beta   90.00
_cell.angle_gamma   90.00
#
_symmetry.space_group_name_H-M   'P 1'
#
loop_
_entity.id
_entity.type
_entity.pdbx_description
1 polymer ?
#
loop_
_entity_poly.entity_id
_entity_poly.type
_entity_poly.pdbx_seq_one_letter_code
_entity_poly.pdbx_strand_id
1 'polypeptide(L)'
;MRTSQWLLAALLGGTLLVTGCKDAAGPAAPDSAAKGSETVSIAAIAAEAKGFTVGSEMSVRRVFVFFDSQCPHCAALWAAAKPLRSQARFIWIPVGLLNDASRSQGAALLAATDPIAAMDQHEASLQAKQGGLTATGEFKEQREQVARNTQLMNRFGFGSVPTIVANHAQTGALVVKEGSMSTASLAAVLGLQVPVGN
;
A
#
# COMPACT_ATOMS: atom_id res chain seq x y z
N MET A 1 9.99 7.68 -72.60
CA MET A 1 9.90 8.96 -73.32
C MET A 1 10.35 10.05 -72.35
N ARG A 2 11.45 10.62 -72.72
CA ARG A 2 11.91 11.99 -72.66
C ARG A 2 12.19 12.52 -71.25
N THR A 3 13.48 12.55 -70.81
CA THR A 3 14.48 13.57 -71.11
C THR A 3 14.11 14.93 -70.47
N SER A 4 14.90 15.62 -69.68
CA SER A 4 16.25 16.12 -69.86
C SER A 4 16.56 16.96 -68.62
N GLN A 5 17.70 16.87 -67.92
CA GLN A 5 18.90 17.67 -68.05
C GLN A 5 18.66 19.21 -67.90
N TRP A 6 19.35 19.93 -67.09
CA TRP A 6 20.69 20.51 -67.16
C TRP A 6 20.92 21.35 -65.88
N LEU A 7 21.96 21.25 -65.19
CA LEU A 7 23.30 21.85 -65.20
C LEU A 7 23.45 23.11 -64.33
N LEU A 8 24.39 22.97 -63.41
CA LEU A 8 25.56 23.87 -63.14
C LEU A 8 25.33 25.35 -62.77
N ALA A 9 25.82 25.77 -61.64
CA ALA A 9 27.08 26.50 -61.43
C ALA A 9 27.02 27.30 -60.12
N ALA A 10 27.94 27.13 -59.33
CA ALA A 10 29.20 27.86 -59.02
C ALA A 10 29.09 28.83 -57.81
N LEU A 11 29.88 28.48 -56.81
CA LEU A 11 30.88 29.30 -56.07
C LEU A 11 30.54 30.76 -55.72
N LEU A 12 30.61 31.08 -54.46
CA LEU A 12 31.49 32.06 -53.81
C LEU A 12 31.07 32.25 -52.35
N GLY A 13 31.85 31.92 -51.44
CA GLY A 13 32.69 32.62 -50.53
C GLY A 13 32.02 33.72 -49.71
N GLY A 14 31.82 33.41 -48.41
CA GLY A 14 31.39 34.40 -47.43
C GLY A 14 31.59 33.88 -46.02
N THR A 15 32.78 34.08 -45.49
CA THR A 15 33.08 33.97 -44.06
C THR A 15 32.26 35.00 -43.27
N LEU A 16 31.25 34.56 -42.55
CA LEU A 16 30.57 35.37 -41.54
C LEU A 16 30.92 34.84 -40.16
N LEU A 17 31.68 35.63 -39.45
CA LEU A 17 31.93 35.57 -38.03
C LEU A 17 30.58 35.74 -37.32
N VAL A 18 30.04 34.69 -36.73
CA VAL A 18 28.90 34.79 -35.84
C VAL A 18 29.42 34.89 -34.42
N THR A 19 29.40 36.10 -33.91
CA THR A 19 29.52 36.43 -32.51
C THR A 19 28.46 35.70 -31.72
N GLY A 20 28.91 34.95 -30.70
CA GLY A 20 28.04 34.20 -29.83
C GLY A 20 26.99 35.06 -29.10
N CYS A 21 25.75 34.76 -29.33
CA CYS A 21 24.70 35.13 -28.39
C CYS A 21 24.73 34.14 -27.22
N LYS A 22 25.08 34.67 -26.08
CA LYS A 22 24.99 34.02 -24.78
C LYS A 22 23.49 33.87 -24.46
N ASP A 23 22.92 32.71 -24.75
CA ASP A 23 21.58 32.39 -24.31
C ASP A 23 21.54 32.41 -22.79
N ALA A 24 20.83 33.39 -22.25
CA ALA A 24 20.47 33.42 -20.86
C ALA A 24 19.58 32.21 -20.59
N ALA A 25 20.13 31.24 -19.86
CA ALA A 25 19.33 30.16 -19.30
C ALA A 25 18.23 30.77 -18.41
N GLY A 26 17.01 30.75 -18.89
CA GLY A 26 15.83 31.02 -18.06
C GLY A 26 15.82 30.07 -16.87
N PRO A 27 15.23 30.47 -15.75
CA PRO A 27 15.16 29.60 -14.59
C PRO A 27 14.47 28.31 -15.01
N ALA A 28 15.19 27.18 -14.90
CA ALA A 28 14.63 25.85 -15.06
C ALA A 28 13.46 25.74 -14.09
N ALA A 29 12.26 25.45 -14.62
CA ALA A 29 11.13 25.07 -13.79
C ALA A 29 11.59 23.94 -12.89
N PRO A 30 11.19 23.94 -11.60
CA PRO A 30 11.56 22.84 -10.72
C PRO A 30 11.01 21.55 -11.33
N ASP A 31 11.94 20.66 -11.68
CA ASP A 31 11.64 19.28 -12.01
C ASP A 31 10.69 18.77 -10.93
N SER A 32 9.50 18.35 -11.34
CA SER A 32 8.62 17.57 -10.48
C SER A 32 9.34 16.27 -10.21
N ALA A 33 10.22 16.29 -9.21
CA ALA A 33 10.86 15.10 -8.70
C ALA A 33 9.75 14.10 -8.40
N ALA A 34 9.68 13.04 -9.18
CA ALA A 34 8.91 11.86 -8.86
C ALA A 34 9.28 11.52 -7.42
N LYS A 35 8.32 11.66 -6.49
CA LYS A 35 8.52 11.28 -5.09
C LYS A 35 8.86 9.80 -5.09
N GLY A 36 10.15 9.48 -5.03
CA GLY A 36 10.61 8.13 -4.79
C GLY A 36 9.94 7.63 -3.51
N SER A 37 9.43 6.40 -3.53
CA SER A 37 8.88 5.79 -2.34
C SER A 37 9.97 5.68 -1.26
N GLU A 38 9.60 5.93 0.00
CA GLU A 38 10.51 5.69 1.12
C GLU A 38 10.85 4.20 1.22
N THR A 39 12.05 3.90 1.70
CA THR A 39 12.42 2.51 2.03
C THR A 39 11.50 1.98 3.10
N VAL A 40 10.88 0.81 2.86
CA VAL A 40 9.96 0.19 3.82
C VAL A 40 10.67 -0.12 5.12
N SER A 41 10.11 0.40 6.22
CA SER A 41 10.66 0.25 7.57
C SER A 41 9.61 -0.27 8.54
N ILE A 42 9.83 -1.46 9.10
CA ILE A 42 9.00 -2.03 10.16
C ILE A 42 8.97 -1.13 11.40
N ALA A 43 10.08 -0.49 11.72
CA ALA A 43 10.16 0.43 12.85
C ALA A 43 9.27 1.66 12.64
N ALA A 44 9.29 2.24 11.44
CA ALA A 44 8.43 3.37 11.11
C ALA A 44 6.94 2.97 11.12
N ILE A 45 6.58 1.81 10.54
CA ILE A 45 5.21 1.30 10.60
C ILE A 45 4.75 1.12 12.05
N ALA A 46 5.60 0.53 12.90
CA ALA A 46 5.27 0.30 14.30
C ALA A 46 5.09 1.59 15.11
N ALA A 47 5.81 2.66 14.76
CA ALA A 47 5.74 3.95 15.43
C ALA A 47 4.55 4.80 14.98
N GLU A 48 4.23 4.79 13.69
CA GLU A 48 3.30 5.73 13.08
C GLU A 48 1.91 5.14 12.81
N ALA A 49 1.83 3.85 12.43
CA ALA A 49 0.56 3.24 12.08
C ALA A 49 -0.30 2.96 13.32
N LYS A 50 -1.60 3.11 13.14
CA LYS A 50 -2.61 2.71 14.13
C LYS A 50 -3.47 1.58 13.57
N GLY A 51 -3.50 0.49 14.32
CA GLY A 51 -4.26 -0.70 13.95
C GLY A 51 -4.69 -1.46 15.20
N PHE A 52 -5.45 -2.52 15.01
CA PHE A 52 -5.83 -3.44 16.07
C PHE A 52 -5.07 -4.76 15.95
N THR A 53 -4.82 -5.38 17.09
CA THR A 53 -4.03 -6.61 17.17
C THR A 53 -4.91 -7.84 17.15
N VAL A 54 -4.48 -8.86 16.41
CA VAL A 54 -5.09 -10.19 16.34
C VAL A 54 -4.02 -11.24 16.58
N GLY A 55 -4.26 -12.13 17.51
CA GLY A 55 -3.35 -13.24 17.80
C GLY A 55 -2.54 -13.04 19.07
N SER A 56 -1.36 -13.66 19.12
CA SER A 56 -0.55 -13.72 20.34
C SER A 56 0.12 -12.38 20.64
N GLU A 57 -0.36 -11.67 21.67
CA GLU A 57 0.23 -10.40 22.12
C GLU A 57 1.68 -10.56 22.60
N MET A 58 2.03 -11.73 23.11
CA MET A 58 3.39 -12.06 23.56
C MET A 58 4.34 -12.41 22.42
N SER A 59 3.83 -12.58 21.20
CA SER A 59 4.66 -12.93 20.05
C SER A 59 5.51 -11.73 19.61
N VAL A 60 6.81 -11.96 19.49
CA VAL A 60 7.75 -11.01 18.89
C VAL A 60 7.60 -10.92 17.35
N ARG A 61 6.91 -11.89 16.75
CA ARG A 61 6.67 -11.98 15.31
C ARG A 61 5.51 -11.07 14.92
N ARG A 62 5.81 -9.82 14.63
CA ARG A 62 4.82 -8.82 14.21
C ARG A 62 4.60 -8.90 12.71
N VAL A 63 3.33 -8.95 12.31
CA VAL A 63 2.88 -8.93 10.93
C VAL A 63 1.93 -7.74 10.77
N PHE A 64 2.32 -6.75 9.99
CA PHE A 64 1.51 -5.58 9.71
C PHE A 64 0.73 -5.81 8.42
N VAL A 65 -0.57 -5.53 8.46
CA VAL A 65 -1.47 -5.70 7.32
C VAL A 65 -2.21 -4.40 7.08
N PHE A 66 -1.84 -3.68 6.03
CA PHE A 66 -2.62 -2.55 5.53
C PHE A 66 -3.82 -3.11 4.76
N PHE A 67 -5.01 -2.73 5.17
CA PHE A 67 -6.25 -3.25 4.58
C PHE A 67 -7.29 -2.14 4.41
N ASP A 68 -8.12 -2.29 3.39
CA ASP A 68 -9.30 -1.46 3.21
C ASP A 68 -10.55 -2.27 3.58
N SER A 69 -11.41 -1.70 4.38
CA SER A 69 -12.61 -2.41 4.88
C SER A 69 -13.61 -2.80 3.79
N GLN A 70 -13.57 -2.18 2.63
CA GLN A 70 -14.43 -2.52 1.49
C GLN A 70 -13.75 -3.46 0.46
N CYS A 71 -12.54 -3.96 0.78
CA CYS A 71 -11.76 -4.76 -0.16
C CYS A 71 -12.03 -6.27 0.00
N PRO A 72 -12.57 -6.97 -1.01
CA PRO A 72 -12.83 -8.42 -0.93
C PRO A 72 -11.56 -9.26 -0.73
N HIS A 73 -10.42 -8.80 -1.25
CA HIS A 73 -9.13 -9.46 -1.06
C HIS A 73 -8.65 -9.32 0.39
N CYS A 74 -8.99 -8.23 1.07
CA CYS A 74 -8.70 -8.06 2.49
C CYS A 74 -9.50 -9.03 3.34
N ALA A 75 -10.79 -9.23 3.02
CA ALA A 75 -11.64 -10.25 3.62
C ALA A 75 -11.06 -11.67 3.47
N ALA A 76 -10.60 -12.01 2.27
CA ALA A 76 -9.95 -13.30 2.02
C ALA A 76 -8.67 -13.48 2.85
N LEU A 77 -7.85 -12.44 2.97
CA LEU A 77 -6.64 -12.48 3.81
C LEU A 77 -7.00 -12.56 5.30
N TRP A 78 -8.05 -11.85 5.75
CA TRP A 78 -8.55 -11.96 7.12
C TRP A 78 -8.85 -13.40 7.50
N ALA A 79 -9.62 -14.11 6.66
CA ALA A 79 -9.93 -15.50 6.86
C ALA A 79 -8.67 -16.40 6.84
N ALA A 80 -7.75 -16.17 5.90
CA ALA A 80 -6.51 -16.94 5.77
C ALA A 80 -5.54 -16.75 6.94
N ALA A 81 -5.54 -15.60 7.60
CA ALA A 81 -4.67 -15.29 8.73
C ALA A 81 -5.16 -15.91 10.06
N LYS A 82 -6.46 -16.18 10.20
CA LYS A 82 -7.04 -16.70 11.47
C LYS A 82 -6.35 -17.95 12.01
N PRO A 83 -6.04 -18.98 11.20
CA PRO A 83 -5.35 -20.17 11.70
C PRO A 83 -3.92 -19.92 12.19
N LEU A 84 -3.31 -18.81 11.79
CA LEU A 84 -1.91 -18.46 12.12
C LEU A 84 -1.79 -17.58 13.37
N ARG A 85 -2.90 -17.13 13.95
CA ARG A 85 -2.93 -16.17 15.06
C ARG A 85 -2.23 -16.63 16.35
N SER A 86 -2.05 -17.93 16.54
CA SER A 86 -1.31 -18.47 17.69
C SER A 86 0.22 -18.33 17.53
N GLN A 87 0.72 -18.15 16.30
CA GLN A 87 2.14 -18.13 15.98
C GLN A 87 2.70 -16.72 15.77
N ALA A 88 1.85 -15.74 15.49
CA ALA A 88 2.25 -14.37 15.20
C ALA A 88 1.25 -13.36 15.77
N ARG A 89 1.72 -12.12 15.92
CA ARG A 89 0.93 -10.95 16.26
C ARG A 89 0.62 -10.17 14.98
N PHE A 90 -0.60 -10.30 14.48
CA PHE A 90 -1.07 -9.55 13.33
C PHE A 90 -1.60 -8.18 13.78
N ILE A 91 -1.10 -7.11 13.18
CA ILE A 91 -1.56 -5.75 13.39
C ILE A 91 -2.30 -5.32 12.11
N TRP A 92 -3.62 -5.23 12.20
CA TRP A 92 -4.48 -4.83 11.10
C TRP A 92 -4.65 -3.32 11.08
N ILE A 93 -4.17 -2.69 10.02
CA ILE A 93 -4.02 -1.24 9.86
C ILE A 93 -5.02 -0.79 8.79
N PRO A 94 -6.17 -0.21 9.17
CA PRO A 94 -7.16 0.23 8.18
C PRO A 94 -6.66 1.46 7.42
N VAL A 95 -6.88 1.44 6.11
CA VAL A 95 -6.67 2.55 5.17
C VAL A 95 -7.97 2.87 4.44
N GLY A 96 -8.10 4.05 3.86
CA GLY A 96 -9.29 4.48 3.12
C GLY A 96 -8.95 4.78 1.68
N LEU A 97 -8.96 3.75 0.82
CA LEU A 97 -8.57 3.86 -0.57
C LEU A 97 -9.75 3.77 -1.53
N LEU A 98 -10.71 2.88 -1.28
CA LEU A 98 -11.69 2.51 -2.28
C LEU A 98 -12.86 3.48 -2.35
N ASN A 99 -13.40 3.89 -1.21
CA ASN A 99 -14.56 4.80 -1.14
C ASN A 99 -14.71 5.44 0.24
N ASP A 100 -15.75 6.28 0.42
CA ASP A 100 -16.02 6.95 1.70
C ASP A 100 -16.40 5.98 2.83
N ALA A 101 -17.04 4.84 2.50
CA ALA A 101 -17.36 3.82 3.48
C ALA A 101 -16.08 3.17 4.04
N SER A 102 -15.04 2.98 3.22
CA SER A 102 -13.73 2.45 3.66
C SER A 102 -13.18 3.20 4.86
N ARG A 103 -13.15 4.55 4.75
CA ARG A 103 -12.63 5.40 5.84
C ARG A 103 -13.51 5.36 7.08
N SER A 104 -14.82 5.41 6.89
CA SER A 104 -15.79 5.43 7.99
C SER A 104 -15.80 4.12 8.76
N GLN A 105 -15.82 3.00 8.05
CA GLN A 105 -15.82 1.66 8.63
C GLN A 105 -14.47 1.30 9.22
N GLY A 106 -13.36 1.67 8.57
CA GLY A 106 -12.03 1.54 9.15
C GLY A 106 -11.90 2.28 10.48
N ALA A 107 -12.48 3.48 10.60
CA ALA A 107 -12.54 4.23 11.84
C ALA A 107 -13.41 3.55 12.90
N ALA A 108 -14.57 3.00 12.50
CA ALA A 108 -15.43 2.24 13.42
C ALA A 108 -14.74 0.99 13.95
N LEU A 109 -14.00 0.27 13.13
CA LEU A 109 -13.18 -0.88 13.53
C LEU A 109 -12.10 -0.49 14.54
N LEU A 110 -11.42 0.65 14.35
CA LEU A 110 -10.43 1.16 15.31
C LEU A 110 -11.06 1.61 16.63
N ALA A 111 -12.31 2.06 16.61
CA ALA A 111 -13.04 2.50 17.81
C ALA A 111 -13.73 1.37 18.56
N ALA A 112 -13.83 0.19 17.95
CA ALA A 112 -14.56 -0.94 18.53
C ALA A 112 -13.89 -1.42 19.83
N THR A 113 -14.68 -1.73 20.84
CA THR A 113 -14.21 -2.34 22.09
C THR A 113 -13.63 -3.73 21.84
N ASP A 114 -14.25 -4.49 20.94
CA ASP A 114 -13.73 -5.75 20.42
C ASP A 114 -13.60 -5.65 18.89
N PRO A 115 -12.44 -5.23 18.41
CA PRO A 115 -12.23 -5.04 16.97
C PRO A 115 -12.20 -6.36 16.19
N ILE A 116 -11.92 -7.49 16.85
CA ILE A 116 -11.92 -8.81 16.20
C ILE A 116 -13.36 -9.23 15.91
N ALA A 117 -14.24 -9.16 16.90
CA ALA A 117 -15.66 -9.45 16.70
C ALA A 117 -16.31 -8.46 15.72
N ALA A 118 -15.94 -7.18 15.79
CA ALA A 118 -16.41 -6.16 14.86
C ALA A 118 -15.98 -6.45 13.42
N MET A 119 -14.72 -6.89 13.21
CA MET A 119 -14.23 -7.27 11.90
C MET A 119 -14.91 -8.53 11.36
N ASP A 120 -15.14 -9.54 12.21
CA ASP A 120 -15.88 -10.74 11.81
C ASP A 120 -17.32 -10.42 11.40
N GLN A 121 -18.00 -9.55 12.14
CA GLN A 121 -19.34 -9.08 11.79
C GLN A 121 -19.33 -8.25 10.48
N HIS A 122 -18.33 -7.39 10.32
CA HIS A 122 -18.15 -6.58 9.13
C HIS A 122 -18.02 -7.45 7.88
N GLU A 123 -17.13 -8.43 7.92
CA GLU A 123 -16.90 -9.35 6.80
C GLU A 123 -18.13 -10.23 6.50
N ALA A 124 -18.83 -10.72 7.53
CA ALA A 124 -20.08 -11.45 7.35
C ALA A 124 -21.14 -10.59 6.65
N SER A 125 -21.27 -9.32 7.04
CA SER A 125 -22.19 -8.36 6.41
C SER A 125 -21.84 -8.07 4.95
N LEU A 126 -20.54 -7.92 4.61
CA LEU A 126 -20.09 -7.77 3.23
C LEU A 126 -20.40 -9.00 2.38
N GLN A 127 -20.14 -10.19 2.90
CA GLN A 127 -20.47 -11.45 2.22
C GLN A 127 -21.98 -11.58 1.96
N ALA A 128 -22.80 -11.14 2.91
CA ALA A 128 -24.26 -11.07 2.77
C ALA A 128 -24.74 -9.90 1.89
N LYS A 129 -23.82 -9.11 1.29
CA LYS A 129 -24.11 -7.91 0.47
C LYS A 129 -24.91 -6.82 1.23
N GLN A 130 -24.68 -6.71 2.54
CA GLN A 130 -25.33 -5.74 3.42
C GLN A 130 -24.46 -4.50 3.67
N GLY A 131 -23.29 -4.38 2.99
CA GLY A 131 -22.46 -3.18 2.99
C GLY A 131 -21.46 -3.05 4.13
N GLY A 132 -21.35 -4.03 5.01
CA GLY A 132 -20.43 -4.01 6.15
C GLY A 132 -21.01 -3.36 7.40
N LEU A 133 -20.14 -2.95 8.34
CA LEU A 133 -20.54 -2.25 9.56
C LEU A 133 -21.19 -0.91 9.26
N THR A 134 -22.26 -0.58 9.99
CA THR A 134 -22.82 0.76 9.99
C THR A 134 -21.97 1.66 10.90
N ALA A 135 -21.24 2.60 10.31
CA ALA A 135 -20.41 3.55 11.05
C ALA A 135 -21.24 4.76 11.54
N THR A 136 -22.04 4.58 12.58
CA THR A 136 -22.96 5.60 13.11
C THR A 136 -22.30 6.62 14.06
N GLY A 137 -21.04 6.40 14.46
CA GLY A 137 -20.29 7.29 15.35
C GLY A 137 -19.56 8.41 14.62
N GLU A 138 -19.23 9.48 15.34
CA GLU A 138 -18.43 10.56 14.77
C GLU A 138 -16.95 10.19 14.58
N PHE A 139 -16.40 9.27 15.32
CA PHE A 139 -15.03 8.69 15.22
C PHE A 139 -13.97 9.62 14.60
N LYS A 140 -13.97 10.91 14.94
CA LYS A 140 -13.10 11.93 14.31
C LYS A 140 -11.63 11.54 14.41
N GLU A 141 -11.19 11.18 15.61
CA GLU A 141 -9.80 10.78 15.86
C GLU A 141 -9.41 9.54 15.05
N GLN A 142 -10.27 8.53 15.01
CA GLN A 142 -10.01 7.29 14.28
C GLN A 142 -10.03 7.52 12.76
N ARG A 143 -10.88 8.41 12.25
CA ARG A 143 -10.87 8.82 10.83
C ARG A 143 -9.55 9.50 10.46
N GLU A 144 -9.01 10.35 11.34
CA GLU A 144 -7.70 10.96 11.16
C GLU A 144 -6.58 9.90 11.20
N GLN A 145 -6.71 8.89 12.06
CA GLN A 145 -5.76 7.77 12.10
C GLN A 145 -5.79 6.96 10.81
N VAL A 146 -6.98 6.63 10.27
CA VAL A 146 -7.11 5.96 8.96
C VAL A 146 -6.48 6.80 7.85
N ALA A 147 -6.67 8.13 7.87
CA ALA A 147 -6.05 9.02 6.90
C ALA A 147 -4.51 9.01 7.01
N ARG A 148 -3.95 9.05 8.22
CA ARG A 148 -2.50 8.93 8.46
C ARG A 148 -1.95 7.57 8.01
N ASN A 149 -2.67 6.47 8.29
CA ASN A 149 -2.31 5.15 7.79
C ASN A 149 -2.24 5.11 6.26
N THR A 150 -3.22 5.75 5.60
CA THR A 150 -3.25 5.84 4.14
C THR A 150 -2.07 6.64 3.59
N GLN A 151 -1.71 7.75 4.27
CA GLN A 151 -0.52 8.52 3.90
C GLN A 151 0.77 7.71 4.09
N LEU A 152 0.89 6.96 5.18
CA LEU A 152 2.03 6.09 5.45
C LEU A 152 2.18 5.02 4.38
N MET A 153 1.07 4.37 4.01
CA MET A 153 1.03 3.40 2.92
C MET A 153 1.54 4.00 1.60
N ASN A 154 1.08 5.21 1.26
CA ASN A 154 1.49 5.92 0.05
C ASN A 154 2.99 6.32 0.09
N ARG A 155 3.52 6.72 1.24
CA ARG A 155 4.96 7.04 1.39
C ARG A 155 5.84 5.85 1.08
N PHE A 156 5.44 4.65 1.48
CA PHE A 156 6.15 3.41 1.16
C PHE A 156 5.92 2.91 -0.27
N GLY A 157 5.05 3.56 -1.04
CA GLY A 157 4.76 3.19 -2.42
C GLY A 157 3.97 1.90 -2.56
N PHE A 158 3.21 1.49 -1.53
CA PHE A 158 2.35 0.30 -1.63
C PHE A 158 1.19 0.59 -2.57
N GLY A 159 1.08 -0.22 -3.64
CA GLY A 159 0.14 0.00 -4.74
C GLY A 159 -1.24 -0.61 -4.53
N SER A 160 -1.40 -1.52 -3.59
CA SER A 160 -2.64 -2.27 -3.41
C SER A 160 -2.90 -2.72 -1.98
N VAL A 161 -4.13 -3.13 -1.71
CA VAL A 161 -4.53 -3.76 -0.45
C VAL A 161 -5.09 -5.16 -0.72
N PRO A 162 -4.86 -6.09 0.21
CA PRO A 162 -4.05 -5.97 1.40
C PRO A 162 -2.55 -5.92 1.08
N THR A 163 -1.77 -5.15 1.87
CA THR A 163 -0.31 -5.21 1.84
C THR A 163 0.20 -5.73 3.18
N ILE A 164 1.03 -6.75 3.14
CA ILE A 164 1.61 -7.45 4.28
C ILE A 164 3.07 -7.03 4.43
N VAL A 165 3.45 -6.59 5.63
CA VAL A 165 4.84 -6.25 5.96
C VAL A 165 5.24 -6.97 7.24
N ALA A 166 6.32 -7.73 7.19
CA ALA A 166 6.83 -8.48 8.34
C ALA A 166 8.33 -8.75 8.21
N ASN A 167 8.94 -9.26 9.26
CA ASN A 167 10.19 -10.00 9.14
C ASN A 167 9.87 -11.49 9.07
N HIS A 168 10.47 -12.19 8.12
CA HIS A 168 10.35 -13.64 8.00
C HIS A 168 10.83 -14.31 9.28
N ALA A 169 10.01 -15.17 9.88
CA ALA A 169 10.20 -15.67 11.24
C ALA A 169 11.51 -16.45 11.44
N GLN A 170 12.06 -17.07 10.40
CA GLN A 170 13.26 -17.91 10.47
C GLN A 170 14.50 -17.17 9.98
N THR A 171 14.39 -16.31 8.96
CA THR A 171 15.55 -15.66 8.33
C THR A 171 15.74 -14.21 8.75
N GLY A 172 14.72 -13.59 9.35
CA GLY A 172 14.71 -12.16 9.68
C GLY A 172 14.59 -11.22 8.46
N ALA A 173 14.55 -11.76 7.24
CA ALA A 173 14.45 -10.97 6.03
C ALA A 173 13.13 -10.17 5.98
N LEU A 174 13.19 -8.93 5.48
CA LEU A 174 12.00 -8.13 5.26
C LEU A 174 11.10 -8.78 4.20
N VAL A 175 9.84 -8.94 4.55
CA VAL A 175 8.77 -9.43 3.69
C VAL A 175 7.83 -8.27 3.40
N VAL A 176 7.62 -7.97 2.12
CA VAL A 176 6.57 -7.08 1.64
C VAL A 176 5.80 -7.85 0.56
N LYS A 177 4.51 -8.07 0.79
CA LYS A 177 3.63 -8.79 -0.15
C LYS A 177 2.31 -8.07 -0.30
N GLU A 178 1.89 -7.90 -1.53
CA GLU A 178 0.59 -7.34 -1.89
C GLU A 178 -0.37 -8.44 -2.33
N GLY A 179 -1.65 -8.21 -2.06
CA GLY A 179 -2.73 -9.13 -2.40
C GLY A 179 -3.02 -10.21 -1.35
N SER A 180 -4.15 -10.88 -1.51
CA SER A 180 -4.56 -12.00 -0.67
C SER A 180 -3.86 -13.29 -1.08
N MET A 181 -3.76 -14.21 -0.12
CA MET A 181 -3.18 -15.53 -0.35
C MET A 181 -3.80 -16.57 0.59
N SER A 182 -3.61 -17.84 0.30
CA SER A 182 -4.07 -18.93 1.17
C SER A 182 -3.30 -18.96 2.48
N THR A 183 -3.87 -19.62 3.52
CA THR A 183 -3.19 -19.83 4.81
C THR A 183 -1.82 -20.49 4.64
N ALA A 184 -1.71 -21.49 3.76
CA ALA A 184 -0.44 -22.18 3.51
C ALA A 184 0.60 -21.24 2.87
N SER A 185 0.19 -20.45 1.87
CA SER A 185 1.06 -19.47 1.22
C SER A 185 1.48 -18.37 2.20
N LEU A 186 0.56 -17.89 3.03
CA LEU A 186 0.84 -16.88 4.05
C LEU A 186 1.84 -17.41 5.09
N ALA A 187 1.63 -18.64 5.58
CA ALA A 187 2.55 -19.28 6.50
C ALA A 187 3.96 -19.39 5.88
N ALA A 188 4.07 -19.86 4.64
CA ALA A 188 5.35 -19.98 3.94
C ALA A 188 6.07 -18.64 3.78
N VAL A 189 5.34 -17.60 3.35
CA VAL A 189 5.90 -16.24 3.17
C VAL A 189 6.38 -15.63 4.48
N LEU A 190 5.71 -15.94 5.59
CA LEU A 190 6.06 -15.44 6.92
C LEU A 190 7.05 -16.33 7.68
N GLY A 191 7.39 -17.52 7.15
CA GLY A 191 8.22 -18.51 7.84
C GLY A 191 7.53 -19.15 9.05
N LEU A 192 6.19 -19.24 9.00
CA LEU A 192 5.35 -19.87 10.03
C LEU A 192 5.04 -21.32 9.65
N GLN A 193 4.53 -22.08 10.62
CA GLN A 193 4.06 -23.44 10.37
C GLN A 193 2.65 -23.41 9.80
N VAL A 194 2.39 -24.22 8.78
CA VAL A 194 1.01 -24.45 8.32
C VAL A 194 0.28 -25.23 9.40
N PRO A 195 -0.87 -24.71 9.93
CA PRO A 195 -1.62 -25.47 10.93
C PRO A 195 -2.08 -26.80 10.33
N VAL A 196 -1.82 -27.90 11.05
CA VAL A 196 -2.40 -29.20 10.69
C VAL A 196 -3.90 -29.09 10.98
N GLY A 197 -4.72 -29.29 9.97
CA GLY A 197 -6.18 -29.27 10.15
C GLY A 197 -6.59 -30.32 11.16
N ASN A 198 -7.38 -29.89 12.17
CA ASN A 198 -8.13 -30.81 13.01
C ASN A 198 -9.38 -31.24 12.25
#